data_60ed358a0c0d80118b9c20e4af6e2480
#
_entry.id   60ed358a0c0d80118b9c20e4af6e2480
#
_cell.length_a   1.000
_cell.length_b   1.000
_cell.length_c   1.000
_cell.angle_alpha   90.00
_cell.angle_beta   90.00
_cell.angle_gamma   90.00
#
_symmetry.space_group_name_H-M   'P 1'
#
loop_
_entity.id
_entity.type
_entity.pdbx_description
1 polymer ?
#
loop_
_entity_poly.entity_id
_entity_poly.type
_entity_poly.pdbx_seq_one_letter_code
_entity_poly.pdbx_strand_id
1 'polypeptide(L)'
;MLDILREPDDIRIECEADNVDCTVITEIRDERLYVYVTAAASRPRFICLRWNTRFTEPTRIMGDKWERSYGDMEWHSLNGEIFMPWYFLANSADTTVGCGVMTGAGSFVSFQCDASGCTAWFDVRCGGVGVRLDGRRLLAGIVVCCRYEGISAFEAARRFCRVMCERPRLPEKPVYGSNNWYYAYGKSSRPEVIRDAALTAALAGENENRPFTVIDDGWSVNPCAGPWKPNERFGDMAEIAAEYKKLGVRPGIWIRPLHDVVLEKEHPAWCLSRINDGDQNSTPTRCLDPTVPEVREYISATIRKMTAWGYELIKHDYTTYDLFGAFGCALNGKITIKDGWSFHDETKTSAEIVSELYRLIREAAGEAIIIACNAVSHLSAGIFEVYRTGDDTSSRHWSRTRAYGVNTLAFRLCQNDAFYKIDADCVGLLPGKISWSLNRQWLVLLAESGSPLFISVHPEALNEEIKAALTQAFSRNAVQTDAAEPLDWLYNNQPQAWLVNGQKREYDFVEEYYPALLSGSTQNY
;
A
#
# COMPACT_ATOMS: atom_id res chain seq x y z
N MET A 1 -19.15 7.02 24.99
CA MET A 1 -19.35 6.30 23.71
C MET A 1 -19.03 7.28 22.59
N LEU A 2 -18.15 6.90 21.64
CA LEU A 2 -17.78 7.77 20.53
C LEU A 2 -18.98 7.89 19.58
N ASP A 3 -19.49 9.09 19.39
CA ASP A 3 -20.56 9.42 18.43
C ASP A 3 -20.08 10.62 17.61
N ILE A 4 -19.66 10.35 16.37
CA ILE A 4 -19.23 11.35 15.41
C ILE A 4 -20.14 11.40 14.15
N LEU A 5 -21.26 10.63 14.15
CA LEU A 5 -22.30 10.73 13.11
C LEU A 5 -23.39 11.75 13.53
N ARG A 6 -22.94 12.87 14.04
CA ARG A 6 -23.71 14.07 14.35
C ARG A 6 -22.97 15.31 13.87
N GLU A 7 -23.60 16.45 13.89
CA GLU A 7 -22.92 17.71 13.58
C GLU A 7 -21.68 17.88 14.49
N PRO A 8 -20.52 18.28 13.92
CA PRO A 8 -19.33 18.61 14.70
C PRO A 8 -19.60 19.74 15.69
N ASP A 9 -18.97 19.69 16.86
CA ASP A 9 -19.08 20.77 17.84
C ASP A 9 -18.26 22.01 17.46
N ASP A 10 -17.21 21.83 16.62
CA ASP A 10 -16.39 22.92 16.08
C ASP A 10 -15.97 22.57 14.64
N ILE A 11 -16.03 23.55 13.77
CA ILE A 11 -15.61 23.47 12.36
C ILE A 11 -14.64 24.62 12.09
N ARG A 12 -13.43 24.27 11.65
CA ARG A 12 -12.41 25.25 11.25
C ARG A 12 -11.95 24.98 9.83
N ILE A 13 -11.58 26.05 9.14
CA ILE A 13 -10.96 25.99 7.83
C ILE A 13 -9.69 26.85 7.82
N GLU A 14 -8.62 26.32 7.24
CA GLU A 14 -7.39 27.05 6.97
C GLU A 14 -7.27 27.31 5.47
N CYS A 15 -6.99 28.53 5.07
CA CYS A 15 -6.73 28.96 3.70
C CYS A 15 -5.34 29.59 3.59
N GLU A 16 -4.84 29.83 2.36
CA GLU A 16 -3.55 30.50 2.13
C GLU A 16 -3.54 31.97 2.54
N ALA A 17 -4.69 32.63 2.44
CA ALA A 17 -4.92 34.01 2.85
C ALA A 17 -6.20 34.07 3.69
N ASP A 18 -6.59 35.25 4.15
CA ASP A 18 -7.83 35.42 4.88
C ASP A 18 -9.01 34.79 4.11
N ASN A 19 -9.70 33.87 4.77
CA ASN A 19 -10.72 32.99 4.21
C ASN A 19 -12.10 33.67 4.09
N VAL A 20 -12.19 34.75 3.37
CA VAL A 20 -13.38 35.58 3.31
C VAL A 20 -14.56 34.88 2.61
N ASP A 21 -14.32 33.90 1.72
CA ASP A 21 -15.34 33.25 0.88
C ASP A 21 -15.35 31.72 0.95
N CYS A 22 -14.58 31.12 1.87
CA CYS A 22 -14.59 29.68 2.11
C CYS A 22 -15.77 29.27 3.00
N THR A 23 -16.52 28.25 2.54
CA THR A 23 -17.62 27.67 3.32
C THR A 23 -17.47 26.15 3.40
N VAL A 24 -17.50 25.61 4.63
CA VAL A 24 -17.64 24.18 4.89
C VAL A 24 -19.11 23.85 5.10
N ILE A 25 -19.59 22.82 4.44
CA ILE A 25 -20.97 22.36 4.53
C ILE A 25 -20.93 20.90 4.96
N THR A 26 -21.65 20.58 6.03
CA THR A 26 -21.85 19.22 6.52
C THR A 26 -23.28 18.78 6.28
N GLU A 27 -23.48 17.53 5.83
CA GLU A 27 -24.80 16.94 5.59
C GLU A 27 -24.82 15.51 6.11
N ILE A 28 -25.76 15.18 6.98
CA ILE A 28 -25.96 13.81 7.45
C ILE A 28 -27.05 13.16 6.58
N ARG A 29 -26.69 12.06 5.91
CA ARG A 29 -27.58 11.25 5.09
C ARG A 29 -27.21 9.78 5.21
N ASP A 30 -28.18 8.90 5.38
CA ASP A 30 -28.00 7.44 5.40
C ASP A 30 -26.88 7.00 6.37
N GLU A 31 -26.90 7.53 7.60
CA GLU A 31 -25.89 7.28 8.64
C GLU A 31 -24.46 7.61 8.19
N ARG A 32 -24.29 8.64 7.35
CA ARG A 32 -23.01 9.13 6.85
C ARG A 32 -22.96 10.65 6.95
N LEU A 33 -21.79 11.19 7.30
CA LEU A 33 -21.53 12.61 7.33
C LEU A 33 -20.75 13.02 6.08
N TYR A 34 -21.39 13.76 5.19
CA TYR A 34 -20.79 14.32 3.98
C TYR A 34 -20.15 15.66 4.32
N VAL A 35 -18.88 15.84 3.96
CA VAL A 35 -18.13 17.07 4.19
C VAL A 35 -17.78 17.71 2.86
N TYR A 36 -18.31 18.89 2.63
CA TYR A 36 -18.07 19.68 1.42
C TYR A 36 -17.35 20.97 1.76
N VAL A 37 -16.61 21.49 0.79
CA VAL A 37 -16.04 22.84 0.83
C VAL A 37 -16.29 23.56 -0.50
N THR A 38 -16.55 24.86 -0.41
CA THR A 38 -16.65 25.78 -1.55
C THR A 38 -15.81 27.00 -1.29
N ALA A 39 -15.20 27.56 -2.32
CA ALA A 39 -14.50 28.83 -2.30
C ALA A 39 -14.50 29.41 -3.71
N ALA A 40 -14.77 30.70 -3.89
CA ALA A 40 -14.73 31.36 -5.19
C ALA A 40 -13.34 31.89 -5.52
N ALA A 41 -12.66 32.52 -4.57
CA ALA A 41 -11.33 33.11 -4.73
C ALA A 41 -10.32 32.60 -3.71
N SER A 42 -10.74 32.30 -2.49
CA SER A 42 -9.84 31.74 -1.45
C SER A 42 -9.36 30.34 -1.81
N ARG A 43 -8.19 29.99 -1.31
CA ARG A 43 -7.53 28.69 -1.55
C ARG A 43 -7.50 27.87 -0.26
N PRO A 44 -8.50 27.01 0.00
CA PRO A 44 -8.54 26.17 1.18
C PRO A 44 -7.39 25.17 1.21
N ARG A 45 -6.86 24.93 2.41
CA ARG A 45 -5.75 24.00 2.71
C ARG A 45 -6.21 22.84 3.58
N PHE A 46 -6.83 23.15 4.72
CA PHE A 46 -7.29 22.14 5.67
C PHE A 46 -8.69 22.47 6.19
N ILE A 47 -9.49 21.43 6.38
CA ILE A 47 -10.72 21.48 7.15
C ILE A 47 -10.50 20.65 8.41
N CYS A 48 -10.89 21.18 9.56
CA CYS A 48 -10.83 20.52 10.85
C CYS A 48 -12.25 20.40 11.41
N LEU A 49 -12.67 19.19 11.70
CA LEU A 49 -13.93 18.89 12.39
C LEU A 49 -13.63 18.31 13.77
N ARG A 50 -14.22 18.87 14.81
CA ARG A 50 -14.03 18.40 16.19
C ARG A 50 -15.35 17.95 16.80
N TRP A 51 -15.35 16.77 17.41
CA TRP A 51 -16.41 16.24 18.24
C TRP A 51 -15.92 16.09 19.68
N ASN A 52 -16.59 16.77 20.60
CA ASN A 52 -16.35 16.64 22.03
C ASN A 52 -17.11 15.40 22.51
N THR A 53 -16.38 14.37 22.82
CA THR A 53 -16.91 13.11 23.30
C THR A 53 -15.91 12.46 24.27
N ARG A 54 -16.40 11.67 25.21
CA ARG A 54 -15.51 10.99 26.16
C ARG A 54 -15.36 9.54 25.76
N PHE A 55 -14.13 9.09 25.68
CA PHE A 55 -13.83 7.68 25.59
C PHE A 55 -13.98 7.03 26.96
N THR A 56 -14.53 5.81 26.98
CA THR A 56 -14.56 5.00 28.20
C THR A 56 -13.18 4.38 28.42
N GLU A 57 -12.71 4.41 29.68
CA GLU A 57 -11.44 3.80 30.05
C GLU A 57 -11.62 2.33 30.50
N PRO A 58 -10.68 1.43 30.21
CA PRO A 58 -9.52 1.63 29.33
C PRO A 58 -9.90 1.46 27.86
N THR A 59 -9.47 2.39 27.01
CA THR A 59 -9.66 2.31 25.56
C THR A 59 -8.31 2.13 24.87
N ARG A 60 -8.20 1.14 24.00
CA ARG A 60 -7.10 1.00 23.06
C ARG A 60 -7.53 1.51 21.69
N ILE A 61 -6.61 2.12 20.98
CA ILE A 61 -6.89 2.71 19.68
C ILE A 61 -5.83 2.30 18.65
N MET A 62 -6.24 2.08 17.43
CA MET A 62 -5.36 1.74 16.31
C MET A 62 -5.83 2.49 15.07
N GLY A 63 -4.90 3.09 14.33
CA GLY A 63 -5.16 3.74 13.04
C GLY A 63 -4.46 3.04 11.88
N ASP A 64 -4.80 3.42 10.65
CA ASP A 64 -4.10 2.99 9.44
C ASP A 64 -2.94 3.97 9.12
N LYS A 65 -2.26 3.76 7.99
CA LYS A 65 -1.16 4.56 7.46
C LYS A 65 -1.54 5.13 6.08
N TRP A 66 -0.86 6.21 5.66
CA TRP A 66 -1.10 6.83 4.35
C TRP A 66 -0.85 5.89 3.18
N GLU A 67 0.21 5.12 3.27
CA GLU A 67 0.65 4.11 2.31
C GLU A 67 0.94 2.78 3.01
N ARG A 68 1.90 1.99 2.53
CA ARG A 68 2.45 0.83 3.23
C ARG A 68 2.96 1.22 4.63
N SER A 69 3.01 0.29 5.56
CA SER A 69 3.55 0.54 6.90
C SER A 69 5.00 0.06 7.03
N TYR A 70 5.66 0.51 8.10
CA TYR A 70 7.08 0.25 8.33
C TYR A 70 7.29 -0.54 9.62
N GLY A 71 6.38 -1.47 9.92
CA GLY A 71 6.43 -2.33 11.09
C GLY A 71 6.03 -1.62 12.39
N ASP A 72 5.33 -0.51 12.27
CA ASP A 72 4.96 0.42 13.33
C ASP A 72 3.44 0.46 13.58
N MET A 73 2.71 -0.57 13.17
CA MET A 73 1.29 -0.70 13.49
C MET A 73 1.11 -1.40 14.83
N GLU A 74 0.32 -0.78 15.70
CA GLU A 74 0.02 -1.29 17.03
C GLU A 74 -1.26 -0.69 17.61
N TRP A 75 -1.80 -1.37 18.61
CA TRP A 75 -2.82 -0.81 19.47
C TRP A 75 -2.15 -0.05 20.62
N HIS A 76 -2.49 1.21 20.78
CA HIS A 76 -1.94 2.09 21.81
C HIS A 76 -3.04 2.70 22.68
N SER A 77 -2.68 3.31 23.80
CA SER A 77 -3.60 4.12 24.61
C SER A 77 -3.94 5.41 23.88
N LEU A 78 -5.03 6.07 24.28
CA LEU A 78 -5.40 7.39 23.74
C LEU A 78 -4.24 8.37 23.83
N ASN A 79 -3.89 8.96 22.70
CA ASN A 79 -2.85 9.97 22.59
C ASN A 79 -3.19 10.96 21.46
N GLY A 80 -3.52 12.19 21.83
CA GLY A 80 -3.90 13.24 20.88
C GLY A 80 -2.80 13.70 19.93
N GLU A 81 -1.55 13.25 20.10
CA GLU A 81 -0.44 13.56 19.19
C GLU A 81 -0.32 12.56 18.03
N ILE A 82 -1.00 11.41 18.13
CA ILE A 82 -0.95 10.38 17.09
C ILE A 82 -1.99 10.69 16.01
N PHE A 83 -1.52 10.84 14.78
CA PHE A 83 -2.37 10.93 13.60
C PHE A 83 -2.65 9.53 13.05
N MET A 84 -3.91 9.29 12.73
CA MET A 84 -4.43 8.03 12.19
C MET A 84 -5.03 8.29 10.80
N PRO A 85 -4.26 8.06 9.73
CA PRO A 85 -4.76 8.19 8.36
C PRO A 85 -5.97 7.30 8.09
N TRP A 86 -6.94 7.84 7.38
CA TRP A 86 -8.11 7.20 6.78
C TRP A 86 -9.16 6.69 7.75
N TYR A 87 -8.78 5.96 8.79
CA TYR A 87 -9.67 5.43 9.81
C TYR A 87 -8.92 5.06 11.08
N PHE A 88 -9.69 4.88 12.12
CA PHE A 88 -9.21 4.27 13.36
C PHE A 88 -10.24 3.32 13.95
N LEU A 89 -9.77 2.44 14.80
CA LEU A 89 -10.55 1.53 15.62
C LEU A 89 -10.30 1.88 17.08
N ALA A 90 -11.35 1.90 17.89
CA ALA A 90 -11.26 2.09 19.33
C ALA A 90 -11.91 0.86 20.00
N ASN A 91 -11.13 0.13 20.81
CA ASN A 91 -11.60 -1.05 21.53
C ASN A 91 -11.61 -0.78 23.03
N SER A 92 -12.71 -1.13 23.67
CA SER A 92 -12.89 -1.11 25.13
C SER A 92 -13.72 -2.32 25.54
N ALA A 93 -13.12 -3.20 26.30
CA ALA A 93 -13.71 -4.49 26.70
C ALA A 93 -14.18 -5.31 25.47
N ASP A 94 -15.48 -5.61 25.37
CA ASP A 94 -16.12 -6.39 24.31
C ASP A 94 -16.67 -5.54 23.15
N THR A 95 -16.42 -4.23 23.19
CA THR A 95 -16.92 -3.26 22.21
C THR A 95 -15.80 -2.72 21.36
N THR A 96 -15.98 -2.73 20.03
CA THR A 96 -15.11 -2.05 19.08
C THR A 96 -15.90 -1.03 18.28
N VAL A 97 -15.39 0.20 18.21
CA VAL A 97 -15.93 1.26 17.37
C VAL A 97 -14.94 1.54 16.24
N GLY A 98 -15.40 1.50 15.01
CA GLY A 98 -14.64 1.94 13.84
C GLY A 98 -15.15 3.30 13.37
N CYS A 99 -14.25 4.26 13.15
CA CYS A 99 -14.55 5.56 12.55
C CYS A 99 -13.55 5.85 11.44
N GLY A 100 -14.03 6.32 10.30
CA GLY A 100 -13.17 6.54 9.13
C GLY A 100 -13.89 7.29 8.01
N VAL A 101 -13.25 7.32 6.87
CA VAL A 101 -13.79 7.94 5.66
C VAL A 101 -14.01 6.87 4.58
N MET A 102 -15.07 7.02 3.78
CA MET A 102 -15.31 6.19 2.61
C MET A 102 -14.15 6.28 1.63
N THR A 103 -13.84 5.19 0.94
CA THR A 103 -12.82 5.16 -0.11
C THR A 103 -13.17 6.12 -1.26
N GLY A 104 -12.15 6.67 -1.92
CA GLY A 104 -12.34 7.65 -2.99
C GLY A 104 -12.63 9.07 -2.49
N ALA A 105 -12.19 9.41 -1.27
CA ALA A 105 -12.28 10.76 -0.73
C ALA A 105 -11.57 11.79 -1.61
N GLY A 106 -12.12 13.00 -1.69
CA GLY A 106 -11.53 14.14 -2.41
C GLY A 106 -10.44 14.87 -1.63
N SER A 107 -10.03 14.34 -0.48
CA SER A 107 -8.95 14.88 0.36
C SER A 107 -8.19 13.74 1.05
N PHE A 108 -7.01 14.05 1.60
CA PHE A 108 -6.35 13.17 2.54
C PHE A 108 -6.94 13.38 3.93
N VAL A 109 -7.48 12.30 4.52
CA VAL A 109 -8.17 12.40 5.81
C VAL A 109 -7.37 11.68 6.90
N SER A 110 -7.19 12.34 8.03
CA SER A 110 -6.61 11.74 9.23
C SER A 110 -7.40 12.09 10.48
N PHE A 111 -7.27 11.26 11.50
CA PHE A 111 -7.96 11.41 12.77
C PHE A 111 -6.97 11.54 13.92
N GLN A 112 -7.36 12.26 14.96
CA GLN A 112 -6.68 12.32 16.25
C GLN A 112 -7.73 12.13 17.35
N CYS A 113 -7.39 11.36 18.38
CA CYS A 113 -8.28 11.10 19.50
C CYS A 113 -7.55 11.39 20.80
N ASP A 114 -8.15 12.22 21.64
CA ASP A 114 -7.70 12.51 22.99
C ASP A 114 -8.80 12.22 24.03
N ALA A 115 -8.54 12.45 25.31
CA ALA A 115 -9.50 12.17 26.37
C ALA A 115 -10.80 12.98 26.27
N SER A 116 -10.81 14.08 25.52
CA SER A 116 -11.94 15.01 25.38
C SER A 116 -12.68 14.87 24.04
N GLY A 117 -12.15 14.09 23.08
CA GLY A 117 -12.86 13.90 21.83
C GLY A 117 -12.03 13.38 20.65
N CYS A 118 -12.63 13.52 19.48
CA CYS A 118 -12.05 13.13 18.19
C CYS A 118 -12.00 14.33 17.26
N THR A 119 -10.90 14.46 16.53
CA THR A 119 -10.71 15.46 15.47
C THR A 119 -10.49 14.74 14.15
N ALA A 120 -11.20 15.16 13.10
CA ALA A 120 -10.92 14.77 11.72
C ALA A 120 -10.31 15.94 10.95
N TRP A 121 -9.20 15.67 10.28
CA TRP A 121 -8.48 16.61 9.43
C TRP A 121 -8.65 16.20 7.97
N PHE A 122 -9.06 17.14 7.13
CA PHE A 122 -9.17 16.96 5.69
C PHE A 122 -8.15 17.87 5.01
N ASP A 123 -7.09 17.30 4.48
CA ASP A 123 -6.08 18.01 3.69
C ASP A 123 -6.57 18.12 2.24
N VAL A 124 -7.06 19.28 1.87
CA VAL A 124 -7.61 19.58 0.53
C VAL A 124 -6.61 20.29 -0.38
N ARG A 125 -5.33 20.33 -0.01
CA ARG A 125 -4.29 21.01 -0.78
C ARG A 125 -4.07 20.38 -2.16
N CYS A 126 -3.56 21.22 -3.07
CA CYS A 126 -2.92 20.84 -4.31
C CYS A 126 -1.40 20.88 -4.13
N GLY A 127 -0.76 19.74 -3.91
CA GLY A 127 0.64 19.73 -3.46
C GLY A 127 0.80 20.39 -2.08
N GLY A 128 1.68 21.37 -1.98
CA GLY A 128 1.95 22.14 -0.78
C GLY A 128 1.18 23.48 -0.69
N VAL A 129 0.31 23.79 -1.66
CA VAL A 129 -0.50 25.03 -1.70
C VAL A 129 -1.98 24.71 -1.57
N GLY A 130 -2.81 25.72 -1.24
CA GLY A 130 -4.25 25.57 -1.19
C GLY A 130 -4.85 25.28 -2.57
N VAL A 131 -5.89 24.46 -2.64
CA VAL A 131 -6.57 24.14 -3.91
C VAL A 131 -7.36 25.35 -4.43
N ARG A 132 -7.40 25.53 -5.75
CA ARG A 132 -8.21 26.54 -6.42
C ARG A 132 -9.55 25.92 -6.84
N LEU A 133 -10.63 26.22 -6.11
CA LEU A 133 -11.95 25.64 -6.38
C LEU A 133 -12.75 26.40 -7.43
N ASP A 134 -12.51 27.69 -7.65
CA ASP A 134 -13.23 28.55 -8.61
C ASP A 134 -14.76 28.42 -8.49
N GLY A 135 -15.28 28.33 -7.25
CA GLY A 135 -16.68 28.13 -6.93
C GLY A 135 -17.18 26.67 -7.00
N ARG A 136 -16.33 25.72 -7.38
CA ARG A 136 -16.66 24.29 -7.39
C ARG A 136 -16.96 23.81 -5.97
N ARG A 137 -18.04 23.02 -5.80
CA ARG A 137 -18.32 22.31 -4.55
C ARG A 137 -17.51 21.02 -4.53
N LEU A 138 -16.47 20.96 -3.70
CA LEU A 138 -15.63 19.78 -3.48
C LEU A 138 -16.25 18.90 -2.39
N LEU A 139 -16.48 17.63 -2.66
CA LEU A 139 -16.71 16.61 -1.64
C LEU A 139 -15.36 16.20 -1.04
N ALA A 140 -15.01 16.74 0.11
CA ALA A 140 -13.75 16.44 0.77
C ALA A 140 -13.70 15.00 1.30
N GLY A 141 -14.83 14.49 1.82
CA GLY A 141 -14.96 13.11 2.23
C GLY A 141 -16.34 12.78 2.80
N ILE A 142 -16.56 11.48 3.02
CA ILE A 142 -17.79 10.95 3.64
C ILE A 142 -17.37 10.17 4.88
N VAL A 143 -17.64 10.71 6.08
CA VAL A 143 -17.28 10.07 7.35
C VAL A 143 -18.34 9.01 7.70
N VAL A 144 -17.86 7.86 8.17
CA VAL A 144 -18.65 6.74 8.65
C VAL A 144 -18.17 6.29 10.03
N CYS A 145 -19.08 5.81 10.86
CA CYS A 145 -18.75 5.28 12.17
C CYS A 145 -19.68 4.11 12.50
N CYS A 146 -19.11 3.00 12.96
CA CYS A 146 -19.87 1.80 13.28
C CYS A 146 -19.44 1.26 14.64
N ARG A 147 -20.40 0.69 15.38
CA ARG A 147 -20.20 0.03 16.68
C ARG A 147 -20.46 -1.45 16.56
N TYR A 148 -19.59 -2.25 17.14
CA TYR A 148 -19.66 -3.70 17.15
C TYR A 148 -19.52 -4.21 18.59
N GLU A 149 -20.39 -5.15 18.97
CA GLU A 149 -20.41 -5.78 20.28
C GLU A 149 -20.48 -7.31 20.14
N GLY A 150 -19.87 -8.03 21.06
CA GLY A 150 -19.94 -9.50 21.09
C GLY A 150 -19.21 -10.23 19.96
N ILE A 151 -18.32 -9.54 19.24
CA ILE A 151 -17.41 -10.13 18.25
C ILE A 151 -15.97 -9.70 18.52
N SER A 152 -15.00 -10.42 17.96
CA SER A 152 -13.60 -10.03 18.11
C SER A 152 -13.31 -8.65 17.51
N ALA A 153 -12.30 -7.95 18.05
CA ALA A 153 -11.87 -6.67 17.51
C ALA A 153 -11.41 -6.80 16.05
N PHE A 154 -10.85 -7.95 15.65
CA PHE A 154 -10.45 -8.21 14.29
C PHE A 154 -11.65 -8.36 13.34
N GLU A 155 -12.67 -9.12 13.74
CA GLU A 155 -13.89 -9.26 12.95
C GLU A 155 -14.64 -7.92 12.85
N ALA A 156 -14.64 -7.12 13.92
CA ALA A 156 -15.16 -5.75 13.89
C ALA A 156 -14.41 -4.89 12.86
N ALA A 157 -13.08 -4.96 12.86
CA ALA A 157 -12.24 -4.27 11.87
C ALA A 157 -12.55 -4.69 10.42
N ARG A 158 -12.70 -6.00 10.17
CA ARG A 158 -13.08 -6.54 8.85
C ARG A 158 -14.43 -6.00 8.38
N ARG A 159 -15.43 -6.04 9.26
CA ARG A 159 -16.76 -5.49 8.93
C ARG A 159 -16.71 -4.01 8.66
N PHE A 160 -15.95 -3.27 9.46
CA PHE A 160 -15.78 -1.84 9.27
C PHE A 160 -15.08 -1.48 7.95
N CYS A 161 -14.02 -2.21 7.58
CA CYS A 161 -13.37 -2.02 6.27
C CYS A 161 -14.36 -2.21 5.11
N ARG A 162 -15.26 -3.20 5.18
CA ARG A 162 -16.31 -3.41 4.16
C ARG A 162 -17.33 -2.27 4.09
N VAL A 163 -17.60 -1.58 5.20
CA VAL A 163 -18.46 -0.38 5.20
C VAL A 163 -17.80 0.76 4.44
N MET A 164 -16.48 0.93 4.58
CA MET A 164 -15.75 2.03 3.93
C MET A 164 -15.57 1.85 2.42
N CYS A 165 -15.63 0.62 1.89
CA CYS A 165 -15.45 0.35 0.46
C CYS A 165 -16.62 -0.49 -0.08
N GLU A 166 -17.58 0.16 -0.71
CA GLU A 166 -18.78 -0.51 -1.25
C GLU A 166 -18.47 -1.39 -2.47
N ARG A 167 -17.43 -1.09 -3.21
CA ARG A 167 -17.06 -1.75 -4.45
C ARG A 167 -15.57 -2.07 -4.48
N PRO A 168 -15.12 -3.06 -3.70
CA PRO A 168 -13.74 -3.50 -3.77
C PRO A 168 -13.44 -4.07 -5.15
N ARG A 169 -12.21 -3.89 -5.61
CA ARG A 169 -11.75 -4.54 -6.82
C ARG A 169 -10.83 -5.70 -6.41
N LEU A 170 -11.24 -6.90 -6.77
CA LEU A 170 -10.57 -8.13 -6.36
C LEU A 170 -10.17 -8.95 -7.59
N PRO A 171 -9.07 -9.73 -7.54
CA PRO A 171 -8.74 -10.66 -8.59
C PRO A 171 -9.75 -11.83 -8.58
N GLU A 172 -10.07 -12.36 -9.77
CA GLU A 172 -11.01 -13.49 -9.90
C GLU A 172 -10.49 -14.79 -9.26
N LYS A 173 -9.17 -14.96 -9.22
CA LYS A 173 -8.48 -16.11 -8.62
C LYS A 173 -7.39 -15.63 -7.68
N PRO A 174 -7.01 -16.44 -6.69
CA PRO A 174 -5.87 -16.14 -5.83
C PRO A 174 -4.62 -15.79 -6.62
N VAL A 175 -3.86 -14.80 -6.15
CA VAL A 175 -2.62 -14.34 -6.76
C VAL A 175 -1.44 -14.92 -6.00
N TYR A 176 -0.58 -15.67 -6.67
CA TYR A 176 0.61 -16.26 -6.08
C TYR A 176 1.69 -16.49 -7.13
N GLY A 177 2.93 -16.68 -6.69
CA GLY A 177 4.02 -16.95 -7.60
C GLY A 177 5.40 -16.54 -7.09
N SER A 178 6.23 -16.02 -7.98
CA SER A 178 7.59 -15.59 -7.67
C SER A 178 7.88 -14.18 -8.13
N ASN A 179 8.89 -13.57 -7.48
CA ASN A 179 9.46 -12.27 -7.82
C ASN A 179 10.98 -12.35 -7.63
N ASN A 180 11.76 -11.80 -8.52
CA ASN A 180 13.23 -11.95 -8.51
C ASN A 180 13.97 -10.89 -7.70
N TRP A 181 13.27 -9.96 -7.03
CA TRP A 181 13.92 -8.82 -6.38
C TRP A 181 14.94 -9.22 -5.30
N TYR A 182 14.54 -10.00 -4.30
CA TYR A 182 15.34 -10.22 -3.09
C TYR A 182 16.59 -11.09 -3.25
N TYR A 183 16.73 -11.80 -4.38
CA TYR A 183 18.00 -12.47 -4.66
C TYR A 183 18.83 -11.72 -5.71
N ALA A 184 18.21 -10.99 -6.62
CA ALA A 184 18.87 -10.36 -7.77
C ALA A 184 19.18 -8.87 -7.59
N TYR A 185 18.33 -8.12 -6.87
CA TYR A 185 18.47 -6.67 -6.67
C TYR A 185 18.82 -5.92 -7.97
N GLY A 186 18.02 -6.13 -9.03
CA GLY A 186 18.20 -5.51 -10.33
C GLY A 186 19.31 -6.08 -11.21
N LYS A 187 19.98 -7.16 -10.79
CA LYS A 187 21.13 -7.75 -11.52
C LYS A 187 20.75 -8.97 -12.37
N SER A 188 19.48 -9.35 -12.42
CA SER A 188 19.01 -10.49 -13.22
C SER A 188 19.12 -10.25 -14.73
N SER A 189 18.98 -11.34 -15.48
CA SER A 189 19.02 -11.41 -16.93
C SER A 189 17.97 -12.40 -17.46
N ARG A 190 17.73 -12.43 -18.79
CA ARG A 190 16.77 -13.37 -19.40
C ARG A 190 16.97 -14.83 -18.98
N PRO A 191 18.20 -15.43 -19.01
CA PRO A 191 18.36 -16.82 -18.56
C PRO A 191 17.93 -17.06 -17.11
N GLU A 192 18.15 -16.10 -16.22
CA GLU A 192 17.77 -16.24 -14.81
C GLU A 192 16.27 -16.15 -14.61
N VAL A 193 15.59 -15.19 -15.23
CA VAL A 193 14.13 -15.06 -15.10
C VAL A 193 13.38 -16.23 -15.76
N ILE A 194 13.92 -16.82 -16.84
CA ILE A 194 13.38 -18.06 -17.44
C ILE A 194 13.56 -19.26 -16.51
N ARG A 195 14.73 -19.38 -15.85
CA ARG A 195 14.95 -20.41 -14.81
C ARG A 195 13.97 -20.27 -13.66
N ASP A 196 13.70 -19.04 -13.20
CA ASP A 196 12.75 -18.76 -12.12
C ASP A 196 11.32 -19.14 -12.54
N ALA A 197 10.95 -18.88 -13.78
CA ALA A 197 9.67 -19.29 -14.35
C ALA A 197 9.53 -20.82 -14.37
N ALA A 198 10.58 -21.54 -14.78
CA ALA A 198 10.59 -22.99 -14.77
C ALA A 198 10.48 -23.58 -13.35
N LEU A 199 11.17 -22.98 -12.37
CA LEU A 199 11.04 -23.36 -10.96
C LEU A 199 9.61 -23.11 -10.46
N THR A 200 9.06 -21.93 -10.73
CA THR A 200 7.70 -21.55 -10.32
C THR A 200 6.65 -22.48 -10.91
N ALA A 201 6.80 -22.86 -12.18
CA ALA A 201 5.94 -23.86 -12.83
C ALA A 201 6.04 -25.23 -12.17
N ALA A 202 7.26 -25.68 -11.86
CA ALA A 202 7.50 -26.97 -11.21
C ALA A 202 6.89 -27.01 -9.79
N LEU A 203 7.03 -25.94 -9.02
CA LEU A 203 6.42 -25.82 -7.68
C LEU A 203 4.89 -25.81 -7.72
N ALA A 204 4.30 -25.20 -8.75
CA ALA A 204 2.85 -25.17 -8.92
C ALA A 204 2.27 -26.51 -9.39
N GLY A 205 3.09 -27.37 -10.01
CA GLY A 205 2.63 -28.69 -10.51
C GLY A 205 1.38 -28.57 -11.37
N GLU A 206 0.34 -29.33 -11.02
CA GLU A 206 -0.93 -29.42 -11.75
C GLU A 206 -1.99 -28.40 -11.29
N ASN A 207 -1.62 -27.37 -10.51
CA ASN A 207 -2.57 -26.33 -10.08
C ASN A 207 -3.24 -25.69 -11.31
N GLU A 208 -4.57 -25.76 -11.40
CA GLU A 208 -5.33 -25.10 -12.49
C GLU A 208 -5.17 -23.58 -12.50
N ASN A 209 -5.13 -22.96 -11.29
CA ASN A 209 -4.80 -21.55 -11.14
C ASN A 209 -3.27 -21.42 -11.28
N ARG A 210 -2.82 -20.92 -12.43
CA ARG A 210 -1.37 -20.82 -12.71
C ARG A 210 -0.74 -19.66 -11.98
N PRO A 211 0.51 -19.83 -11.44
CA PRO A 211 1.23 -18.82 -10.71
C PRO A 211 1.76 -17.71 -11.62
N PHE A 212 2.03 -16.55 -11.03
CA PHE A 212 2.76 -15.49 -11.69
C PHE A 212 4.28 -15.64 -11.49
N THR A 213 5.05 -15.10 -12.44
CA THR A 213 6.47 -14.84 -12.26
C THR A 213 6.71 -13.38 -12.63
N VAL A 214 7.14 -12.58 -11.66
CA VAL A 214 7.29 -11.13 -11.80
C VAL A 214 8.75 -10.80 -12.02
N ILE A 215 9.05 -10.13 -13.14
CA ILE A 215 10.34 -9.48 -13.39
C ILE A 215 10.31 -8.13 -12.67
N ASP A 216 11.09 -8.00 -11.60
CA ASP A 216 11.22 -6.77 -10.84
C ASP A 216 12.22 -5.81 -11.49
N ASP A 217 12.56 -4.68 -10.85
CA ASP A 217 13.46 -3.67 -11.40
C ASP A 217 14.78 -4.25 -11.96
N GLY A 218 15.38 -3.53 -12.89
CA GLY A 218 16.65 -3.85 -13.55
C GLY A 218 16.52 -4.40 -14.97
N TRP A 219 15.30 -4.53 -15.50
CA TRP A 219 15.08 -4.94 -16.90
C TRP A 219 15.18 -3.75 -17.89
N SER A 220 14.93 -2.53 -17.41
CA SER A 220 15.01 -1.32 -18.23
C SER A 220 16.45 -0.86 -18.47
N VAL A 221 16.66 -0.05 -19.52
CA VAL A 221 17.95 0.57 -19.85
C VAL A 221 18.48 1.47 -18.74
N ASN A 222 17.59 2.06 -17.94
CA ASN A 222 17.95 2.81 -16.73
C ASN A 222 17.41 2.09 -15.51
N PRO A 223 18.23 1.78 -14.52
CA PRO A 223 17.73 1.22 -13.26
C PRO A 223 16.70 2.15 -12.63
N CYS A 224 15.60 1.57 -12.16
CA CYS A 224 14.53 2.28 -11.46
C CYS A 224 13.91 3.48 -12.19
N ALA A 225 14.11 3.60 -13.53
CA ALA A 225 13.66 4.74 -14.32
C ALA A 225 13.37 4.39 -15.78
N GLY A 226 12.51 5.20 -16.42
CA GLY A 226 12.36 5.22 -17.89
C GLY A 226 13.58 5.84 -18.64
N PRO A 227 13.56 5.72 -19.96
CA PRO A 227 12.49 5.18 -20.78
C PRO A 227 12.36 3.66 -20.63
N TRP A 228 11.13 3.19 -20.53
CA TRP A 228 10.82 1.79 -20.25
C TRP A 228 11.07 0.90 -21.47
N LYS A 229 12.36 0.76 -21.82
CA LYS A 229 12.87 -0.09 -22.89
C LYS A 229 13.77 -1.16 -22.28
N PRO A 230 13.73 -2.41 -22.77
CA PRO A 230 14.59 -3.47 -22.24
C PRO A 230 16.06 -3.16 -22.51
N ASN A 231 16.90 -3.54 -21.56
CA ASN A 231 18.36 -3.49 -21.75
C ASN A 231 18.88 -4.78 -22.42
N GLU A 232 20.17 -4.82 -22.74
CA GLU A 232 20.82 -5.93 -23.46
C GLU A 232 20.72 -7.28 -22.73
N ARG A 233 20.59 -7.28 -21.39
CA ARG A 233 20.49 -8.51 -20.58
C ARG A 233 19.15 -9.23 -20.77
N PHE A 234 18.10 -8.50 -21.16
CA PHE A 234 16.75 -9.03 -21.31
C PHE A 234 16.36 -9.22 -22.78
N GLY A 235 16.76 -8.33 -23.67
CA GLY A 235 16.38 -8.36 -25.08
C GLY A 235 14.87 -8.13 -25.27
N ASP A 236 14.20 -9.00 -26.02
CA ASP A 236 12.76 -8.84 -26.32
C ASP A 236 11.88 -9.31 -25.16
N MET A 237 11.15 -8.37 -24.54
CA MET A 237 10.26 -8.64 -23.41
C MET A 237 9.00 -9.42 -23.81
N ALA A 238 8.55 -9.30 -25.06
CA ALA A 238 7.41 -10.08 -25.55
C ALA A 238 7.80 -11.56 -25.75
N GLU A 239 9.01 -11.84 -26.19
CA GLU A 239 9.52 -13.22 -26.26
C GLU A 239 9.61 -13.84 -24.85
N ILE A 240 10.08 -13.11 -23.83
CA ILE A 240 10.14 -13.58 -22.45
C ILE A 240 8.73 -13.91 -21.94
N ALA A 241 7.77 -13.01 -22.16
CA ALA A 241 6.38 -13.27 -21.76
C ALA A 241 5.80 -14.53 -22.46
N ALA A 242 6.13 -14.73 -23.74
CA ALA A 242 5.71 -15.93 -24.48
C ALA A 242 6.38 -17.20 -23.94
N GLU A 243 7.66 -17.15 -23.55
CA GLU A 243 8.37 -18.28 -22.91
C GLU A 243 7.75 -18.62 -21.56
N TYR A 244 7.39 -17.62 -20.74
CA TYR A 244 6.69 -17.81 -19.47
C TYR A 244 5.39 -18.59 -19.67
N LYS A 245 4.56 -18.18 -20.63
CA LYS A 245 3.31 -18.88 -20.96
C LYS A 245 3.53 -20.32 -21.42
N LYS A 246 4.58 -20.58 -22.21
CA LYS A 246 4.94 -21.95 -22.62
C LYS A 246 5.37 -22.81 -21.43
N LEU A 247 6.02 -22.23 -20.41
CA LEU A 247 6.38 -22.91 -19.17
C LEU A 247 5.18 -23.11 -18.24
N GLY A 248 4.03 -22.51 -18.53
CA GLY A 248 2.82 -22.61 -17.73
C GLY A 248 2.80 -21.65 -16.54
N VAL A 249 3.46 -20.51 -16.62
CA VAL A 249 3.34 -19.42 -15.66
C VAL A 249 2.81 -18.15 -16.33
N ARG A 250 2.22 -17.28 -15.54
CA ARG A 250 1.67 -16.01 -15.99
C ARG A 250 2.73 -14.90 -15.85
N PRO A 251 3.01 -14.11 -16.89
CA PRO A 251 4.07 -13.11 -16.84
C PRO A 251 3.65 -11.86 -16.06
N GLY A 252 4.54 -11.42 -15.16
CA GLY A 252 4.43 -10.16 -14.42
C GLY A 252 5.65 -9.26 -14.65
N ILE A 253 5.47 -7.94 -14.53
CA ILE A 253 6.52 -6.94 -14.75
C ILE A 253 6.38 -5.78 -13.78
N TRP A 254 7.51 -5.23 -13.35
CA TRP A 254 7.61 -4.06 -12.48
C TRP A 254 7.81 -2.78 -13.29
N ILE A 255 7.30 -1.65 -12.77
CA ILE A 255 7.47 -0.31 -13.32
C ILE A 255 7.40 0.78 -12.24
N ARG A 256 8.12 1.90 -12.46
CA ARG A 256 7.98 3.17 -11.74
C ARG A 256 7.42 4.22 -12.71
N PRO A 257 6.11 4.48 -12.73
CA PRO A 257 5.45 5.18 -13.84
C PRO A 257 5.74 6.68 -13.92
N LEU A 258 6.15 7.32 -12.82
CA LEU A 258 6.34 8.77 -12.74
C LEU A 258 7.80 9.21 -12.88
N HIS A 259 8.71 8.31 -13.25
CA HIS A 259 10.13 8.63 -13.37
C HIS A 259 10.69 8.20 -14.71
N ASP A 260 11.14 9.16 -15.51
CA ASP A 260 11.79 8.96 -16.80
C ASP A 260 12.90 9.99 -16.99
N VAL A 261 14.15 9.55 -16.90
CA VAL A 261 15.32 10.45 -16.93
C VAL A 261 15.51 11.21 -18.25
N VAL A 262 14.95 10.69 -19.35
CA VAL A 262 15.00 11.34 -20.65
C VAL A 262 13.93 12.43 -20.73
N LEU A 263 12.68 12.08 -20.45
CA LEU A 263 11.57 13.04 -20.49
C LEU A 263 11.76 14.19 -19.49
N GLU A 264 12.23 13.89 -18.29
CA GLU A 264 12.49 14.91 -17.26
C GLU A 264 13.56 15.92 -17.69
N LYS A 265 14.51 15.48 -18.50
CA LYS A 265 15.55 16.34 -19.07
C LYS A 265 15.05 17.12 -20.28
N GLU A 266 14.32 16.47 -21.18
CA GLU A 266 13.85 17.06 -22.44
C GLU A 266 12.64 17.97 -22.22
N HIS A 267 11.78 17.65 -21.23
CA HIS A 267 10.54 18.35 -20.93
C HIS A 267 10.45 18.76 -19.45
N PRO A 268 11.31 19.66 -18.95
CA PRO A 268 11.31 20.06 -17.56
C PRO A 268 9.98 20.69 -17.10
N ALA A 269 9.17 21.22 -18.01
CA ALA A 269 7.84 21.76 -17.73
C ALA A 269 6.79 20.64 -17.45
N TRP A 270 7.08 19.38 -17.76
CA TRP A 270 6.22 18.24 -17.44
C TRP A 270 6.48 17.69 -16.04
N CYS A 271 7.46 18.23 -15.33
CA CYS A 271 7.84 17.76 -14.02
C CYS A 271 7.21 18.60 -12.91
N LEU A 272 7.00 17.99 -11.78
CA LEU A 272 6.66 18.72 -10.56
C LEU A 272 7.78 19.73 -10.25
N SER A 273 7.39 20.93 -9.84
CA SER A 273 8.31 21.97 -9.40
C SER A 273 9.08 21.58 -8.12
N ARG A 274 8.56 20.60 -7.39
CA ARG A 274 9.21 20.00 -6.24
C ARG A 274 10.37 19.11 -6.69
N ILE A 275 11.53 19.29 -6.09
CA ILE A 275 12.65 18.35 -6.18
C ILE A 275 12.51 17.38 -5.02
N ASN A 276 12.49 16.07 -5.31
CA ASN A 276 12.60 15.07 -4.26
C ASN A 276 13.95 15.28 -3.57
N ASP A 277 13.92 15.63 -2.27
CA ASP A 277 15.11 15.57 -1.45
C ASP A 277 15.37 14.09 -1.20
N GLY A 278 15.99 13.45 -2.17
CA GLY A 278 16.33 12.05 -2.11
C GLY A 278 17.04 11.72 -0.80
N ASP A 279 17.05 10.45 -0.44
CA ASP A 279 18.02 9.88 0.45
C ASP A 279 19.38 10.57 0.21
N GLN A 280 20.11 10.93 1.25
CA GLN A 280 21.35 11.72 1.17
C GLN A 280 22.39 11.16 0.18
N ASN A 281 22.16 9.96 -0.34
CA ASN A 281 22.98 9.26 -1.32
C ASN A 281 22.40 9.26 -2.76
N SER A 282 21.22 9.83 -3.00
CA SER A 282 20.61 9.88 -4.34
C SER A 282 20.59 11.29 -4.90
N THR A 283 20.87 11.40 -6.19
CA THR A 283 20.68 12.64 -6.95
C THR A 283 19.22 13.10 -6.81
N PRO A 284 18.95 14.40 -6.54
CA PRO A 284 17.59 14.90 -6.48
C PRO A 284 16.84 14.50 -7.75
N THR A 285 15.84 13.65 -7.62
CA THR A 285 15.07 13.21 -8.76
C THR A 285 13.84 14.12 -8.91
N ARG A 286 13.64 14.63 -10.11
CA ARG A 286 12.35 15.18 -10.51
C ARG A 286 11.40 14.02 -10.76
N CYS A 287 10.11 14.29 -10.73
CA CYS A 287 9.12 13.32 -11.21
C CYS A 287 8.14 13.99 -12.16
N LEU A 288 7.58 13.19 -13.05
CA LEU A 288 6.57 13.64 -14.00
C LEU A 288 5.28 14.01 -13.28
N ASP A 289 4.67 15.13 -13.68
CA ASP A 289 3.40 15.59 -13.13
C ASP A 289 2.23 14.87 -13.82
N PRO A 290 1.44 14.04 -13.11
CA PRO A 290 0.33 13.28 -13.70
C PRO A 290 -0.86 14.15 -14.11
N THR A 291 -0.84 15.46 -13.87
CA THR A 291 -1.88 16.39 -14.35
C THR A 291 -1.57 16.95 -15.74
N VAL A 292 -0.33 16.80 -16.21
CA VAL A 292 0.06 17.20 -17.58
C VAL A 292 -0.47 16.19 -18.59
N PRO A 293 -1.22 16.61 -19.63
CA PRO A 293 -1.85 15.68 -20.59
C PRO A 293 -0.85 14.75 -21.29
N GLU A 294 0.31 15.24 -21.68
CA GLU A 294 1.36 14.45 -22.34
C GLU A 294 1.95 13.39 -21.42
N VAL A 295 2.08 13.68 -20.12
CA VAL A 295 2.50 12.71 -19.10
C VAL A 295 1.45 11.61 -18.93
N ARG A 296 0.16 11.96 -18.92
CA ARG A 296 -0.94 10.99 -18.84
C ARG A 296 -0.91 10.03 -20.03
N GLU A 297 -0.71 10.55 -21.24
CA GLU A 297 -0.59 9.70 -22.43
C GLU A 297 0.65 8.82 -22.37
N TYR A 298 1.80 9.35 -21.96
CA TYR A 298 3.03 8.59 -21.77
C TYR A 298 2.85 7.41 -20.80
N ILE A 299 2.26 7.66 -19.63
CA ILE A 299 1.98 6.59 -18.65
C ILE A 299 1.06 5.53 -19.26
N SER A 300 -0.05 5.96 -19.87
CA SER A 300 -1.01 5.06 -20.50
C SER A 300 -0.37 4.23 -21.61
N ALA A 301 0.39 4.86 -22.52
CA ALA A 301 1.07 4.17 -23.61
C ALA A 301 2.10 3.16 -23.09
N THR A 302 2.81 3.50 -22.01
CA THR A 302 3.81 2.63 -21.39
C THR A 302 3.16 1.38 -20.77
N ILE A 303 2.06 1.56 -20.04
CA ILE A 303 1.30 0.43 -19.45
C ILE A 303 0.71 -0.45 -20.56
N ARG A 304 0.05 0.14 -21.57
CA ARG A 304 -0.49 -0.62 -22.73
C ARG A 304 0.61 -1.38 -23.48
N LYS A 305 1.80 -0.83 -23.60
CA LYS A 305 2.93 -1.53 -24.21
C LYS A 305 3.30 -2.80 -23.45
N MET A 306 3.32 -2.77 -22.11
CA MET A 306 3.62 -3.93 -21.29
C MET A 306 2.55 -5.03 -21.45
N THR A 307 1.26 -4.66 -21.45
CA THR A 307 0.19 -5.61 -21.70
C THR A 307 0.21 -6.15 -23.15
N ALA A 308 0.60 -5.32 -24.13
CA ALA A 308 0.81 -5.75 -25.52
C ALA A 308 1.99 -6.73 -25.68
N TRP A 309 3.01 -6.66 -24.83
CA TRP A 309 4.06 -7.70 -24.74
C TRP A 309 3.55 -9.02 -24.16
N GLY A 310 2.34 -9.01 -23.56
CA GLY A 310 1.69 -10.21 -23.02
C GLY A 310 1.82 -10.35 -21.51
N TYR A 311 2.28 -9.32 -20.79
CA TYR A 311 2.29 -9.32 -19.32
C TYR A 311 0.87 -9.20 -18.77
N GLU A 312 0.56 -10.02 -17.79
CA GLU A 312 -0.75 -10.19 -17.17
C GLU A 312 -0.80 -9.67 -15.72
N LEU A 313 0.34 -9.23 -15.20
CA LEU A 313 0.47 -8.55 -13.91
C LEU A 313 1.47 -7.42 -14.04
N ILE A 314 1.09 -6.24 -13.52
CA ILE A 314 1.94 -5.05 -13.46
C ILE A 314 2.09 -4.65 -11.98
N LYS A 315 3.31 -4.71 -11.46
CA LYS A 315 3.69 -4.15 -10.16
C LYS A 315 4.17 -2.73 -10.38
N HIS A 316 3.34 -1.73 -10.06
CA HIS A 316 3.79 -0.34 -10.11
C HIS A 316 4.23 0.14 -8.73
N ASP A 317 5.29 0.93 -8.71
CA ASP A 317 5.97 1.31 -7.49
C ASP A 317 6.29 2.81 -7.45
N TYR A 318 6.71 3.31 -6.29
CA TYR A 318 7.21 4.66 -6.02
C TYR A 318 6.21 5.81 -6.18
N THR A 319 4.94 5.57 -6.49
CA THR A 319 4.02 6.68 -6.78
C THR A 319 3.82 7.64 -5.61
N THR A 320 3.78 7.17 -4.37
CA THR A 320 3.70 8.06 -3.19
C THR A 320 4.99 8.84 -3.01
N TYR A 321 6.15 8.17 -3.09
CA TYR A 321 7.45 8.82 -2.96
C TYR A 321 7.66 9.88 -4.06
N ASP A 322 7.36 9.52 -5.31
CA ASP A 322 7.54 10.43 -6.46
C ASP A 322 6.67 11.68 -6.33
N LEU A 323 5.41 11.52 -5.92
CA LEU A 323 4.49 12.65 -5.78
C LEU A 323 4.79 13.53 -4.56
N PHE A 324 5.13 12.94 -3.41
CA PHE A 324 5.20 13.68 -2.13
C PHE A 324 6.62 13.82 -1.57
N GLY A 325 7.61 13.13 -2.14
CA GLY A 325 9.03 13.27 -1.79
C GLY A 325 9.46 12.56 -0.53
N ALA A 326 8.62 11.71 0.03
CA ALA A 326 8.94 10.94 1.22
C ALA A 326 8.24 9.59 1.21
N PHE A 327 8.85 8.59 1.84
CA PHE A 327 8.19 7.34 2.18
C PHE A 327 7.32 7.50 3.42
N GLY A 328 6.35 6.61 3.60
CA GLY A 328 5.39 6.64 4.70
C GLY A 328 5.98 6.72 6.09
N CYS A 329 7.18 6.16 6.30
CA CYS A 329 7.90 6.26 7.57
C CYS A 329 8.27 7.72 7.97
N ALA A 330 8.39 8.61 7.00
CA ALA A 330 8.66 10.04 7.22
C ALA A 330 7.38 10.90 7.20
N LEU A 331 6.21 10.30 6.89
CA LEU A 331 4.92 10.97 6.88
C LEU A 331 4.26 10.87 8.27
N ASN A 332 3.72 11.96 8.75
CA ASN A 332 2.96 12.01 10.00
C ASN A 332 1.50 12.40 9.70
N GLY A 333 0.97 13.44 10.31
CA GLY A 333 -0.40 13.92 10.09
C GLY A 333 -0.67 14.47 8.68
N LYS A 334 0.36 14.68 7.89
CA LYS A 334 0.27 15.21 6.52
C LYS A 334 1.03 14.31 5.55
N ILE A 335 0.44 14.01 4.42
CA ILE A 335 1.16 13.32 3.33
C ILE A 335 2.08 14.29 2.57
N THR A 336 1.68 15.55 2.44
CA THR A 336 2.51 16.61 1.86
C THR A 336 3.24 17.36 2.97
N ILE A 337 4.53 17.10 3.14
CA ILE A 337 5.36 17.68 4.23
C ILE A 337 5.98 19.02 3.86
N LYS A 338 6.15 19.34 2.58
CA LYS A 338 6.72 20.61 2.10
C LYS A 338 5.64 21.49 1.48
N ASP A 339 5.70 22.77 1.82
CA ASP A 339 4.84 23.81 1.25
C ASP A 339 5.48 24.45 -0.01
N GLY A 340 4.75 25.30 -0.70
CA GLY A 340 5.23 26.16 -1.78
C GLY A 340 5.44 25.50 -3.15
N TRP A 341 4.87 24.32 -3.37
CA TRP A 341 4.82 23.66 -4.69
C TRP A 341 3.39 23.21 -5.02
N SER A 342 3.08 23.10 -6.29
CA SER A 342 1.77 22.63 -6.76
C SER A 342 1.92 21.64 -7.92
N PHE A 343 0.86 20.89 -8.18
CA PHE A 343 0.66 20.26 -9.47
C PHE A 343 0.33 21.34 -10.51
N HIS A 344 0.49 21.02 -11.78
CA HIS A 344 0.16 21.93 -12.89
C HIS A 344 -1.35 22.26 -12.92
N ASP A 345 -2.20 21.30 -12.64
CA ASP A 345 -3.65 21.52 -12.45
C ASP A 345 -3.96 21.82 -10.98
N GLU A 346 -3.96 23.09 -10.62
CA GLU A 346 -4.27 23.56 -9.26
C GLU A 346 -5.76 23.52 -8.89
N THR A 347 -6.63 23.15 -9.82
CA THR A 347 -8.08 23.08 -9.57
C THR A 347 -8.51 21.78 -8.88
N LYS A 348 -7.58 20.85 -8.69
CA LYS A 348 -7.80 19.55 -8.05
C LYS A 348 -6.98 19.41 -6.78
N THR A 349 -7.53 18.71 -5.80
CA THR A 349 -6.76 18.31 -4.64
C THR A 349 -5.73 17.24 -4.98
N SER A 350 -4.69 17.09 -4.18
CA SER A 350 -3.74 16.00 -4.34
C SER A 350 -4.39 14.62 -4.28
N ALA A 351 -5.45 14.44 -3.48
CA ALA A 351 -6.20 13.18 -3.41
C ALA A 351 -6.98 12.88 -4.69
N GLU A 352 -7.61 13.90 -5.31
CA GLU A 352 -8.26 13.77 -6.62
C GLU A 352 -7.25 13.39 -7.70
N ILE A 353 -6.09 14.04 -7.71
CA ILE A 353 -4.99 13.77 -8.67
C ILE A 353 -4.47 12.34 -8.55
N VAL A 354 -4.20 11.88 -7.31
CA VAL A 354 -3.77 10.50 -7.05
C VAL A 354 -4.82 9.49 -7.52
N SER A 355 -6.08 9.72 -7.20
CA SER A 355 -7.19 8.85 -7.61
C SER A 355 -7.34 8.80 -9.14
N GLU A 356 -7.16 9.92 -9.84
CA GLU A 356 -7.17 9.98 -11.30
C GLU A 356 -5.99 9.25 -11.93
N LEU A 357 -4.78 9.39 -11.36
CA LEU A 357 -3.59 8.64 -11.78
C LEU A 357 -3.82 7.14 -11.65
N TYR A 358 -4.38 6.68 -10.53
CA TYR A 358 -4.62 5.26 -10.30
C TYR A 358 -5.68 4.69 -11.27
N ARG A 359 -6.75 5.44 -11.54
CA ARG A 359 -7.73 5.05 -12.57
C ARG A 359 -7.09 5.00 -13.96
N LEU A 360 -6.25 5.97 -14.30
CA LEU A 360 -5.51 5.98 -15.57
C LEU A 360 -4.64 4.72 -15.75
N ILE A 361 -3.86 4.35 -14.70
CA ILE A 361 -3.04 3.13 -14.70
C ILE A 361 -3.93 1.91 -14.84
N ARG A 362 -5.05 1.84 -14.08
CA ARG A 362 -5.98 0.71 -14.13
C ARG A 362 -6.60 0.52 -15.52
N GLU A 363 -7.07 1.60 -16.12
CA GLU A 363 -7.68 1.59 -17.46
C GLU A 363 -6.67 1.17 -18.52
N ALA A 364 -5.44 1.70 -18.45
CA ALA A 364 -4.38 1.36 -19.40
C ALA A 364 -3.93 -0.13 -19.29
N ALA A 365 -4.03 -0.73 -18.11
CA ALA A 365 -3.63 -2.11 -17.88
C ALA A 365 -4.68 -3.15 -18.39
N GLY A 366 -5.90 -2.74 -18.76
CA GLY A 366 -6.92 -3.65 -19.27
C GLY A 366 -7.24 -4.78 -18.27
N GLU A 367 -7.04 -6.04 -18.69
CA GLU A 367 -7.31 -7.23 -17.85
C GLU A 367 -6.12 -7.64 -16.95
N ALA A 368 -4.97 -6.97 -17.07
CA ALA A 368 -3.82 -7.30 -16.25
C ALA A 368 -4.08 -6.93 -14.77
N ILE A 369 -3.65 -7.77 -13.85
CA ILE A 369 -3.71 -7.49 -12.40
C ILE A 369 -2.71 -6.38 -12.06
N ILE A 370 -3.10 -5.47 -11.18
CA ILE A 370 -2.20 -4.45 -10.64
C ILE A 370 -1.82 -4.81 -9.21
N ILE A 371 -0.51 -4.85 -8.93
CA ILE A 371 0.03 -4.76 -7.57
C ILE A 371 0.45 -3.32 -7.34
N ALA A 372 -0.24 -2.64 -6.43
CA ALA A 372 0.11 -1.29 -6.00
C ALA A 372 1.17 -1.37 -4.89
N CYS A 373 2.42 -1.08 -5.24
CA CYS A 373 3.55 -0.99 -4.32
C CYS A 373 3.92 0.47 -4.10
N ASN A 374 4.18 0.92 -2.87
CA ASN A 374 4.38 2.33 -2.54
C ASN A 374 3.31 3.26 -3.13
N ALA A 375 2.06 2.94 -2.89
CA ALA A 375 0.88 3.70 -3.31
C ALA A 375 0.07 4.15 -2.09
N VAL A 376 -0.74 5.18 -2.25
CA VAL A 376 -1.67 5.64 -1.20
C VAL A 376 -2.74 4.58 -0.98
N SER A 377 -2.80 4.02 0.24
CA SER A 377 -3.59 2.82 0.56
C SER A 377 -5.08 2.96 0.25
N HIS A 378 -5.73 3.89 0.91
CA HIS A 378 -7.18 4.07 0.85
C HIS A 378 -7.69 4.55 -0.52
N LEU A 379 -6.87 5.35 -1.25
CA LEU A 379 -7.19 5.79 -2.60
C LEU A 379 -6.96 4.69 -3.67
N SER A 380 -6.27 3.60 -3.31
CA SER A 380 -6.12 2.41 -4.17
C SER A 380 -7.31 1.47 -4.08
N ALA A 381 -8.08 1.53 -2.99
CA ALA A 381 -9.23 0.66 -2.74
C ALA A 381 -10.33 0.86 -3.80
N GLY A 382 -10.83 -0.25 -4.34
CA GLY A 382 -11.80 -0.24 -5.44
C GLY A 382 -11.21 0.07 -6.83
N ILE A 383 -9.89 0.33 -6.92
CA ILE A 383 -9.19 0.60 -8.18
C ILE A 383 -8.22 -0.53 -8.54
N PHE A 384 -7.39 -0.98 -7.60
CA PHE A 384 -6.41 -2.03 -7.83
C PHE A 384 -6.79 -3.33 -7.14
N GLU A 385 -6.36 -4.45 -7.70
CA GLU A 385 -6.68 -5.80 -7.22
C GLU A 385 -5.83 -6.20 -6.02
N VAL A 386 -4.57 -5.75 -5.97
CA VAL A 386 -3.60 -6.14 -4.95
C VAL A 386 -2.86 -4.91 -4.44
N TYR A 387 -2.66 -4.85 -3.13
CA TYR A 387 -1.96 -3.75 -2.46
C TYR A 387 -0.87 -4.25 -1.53
N ARG A 388 0.35 -3.73 -1.68
CA ARG A 388 1.50 -4.01 -0.82
C ARG A 388 1.35 -3.32 0.52
N THR A 389 1.30 -4.09 1.61
CA THR A 389 0.98 -3.57 2.95
C THR A 389 2.17 -3.02 3.72
N GLY A 390 3.35 -3.57 3.51
CA GLY A 390 4.57 -3.23 4.22
C GLY A 390 5.72 -2.83 3.32
N ASP A 391 6.79 -2.30 3.93
CA ASP A 391 8.08 -2.12 3.28
C ASP A 391 8.71 -3.47 2.92
N ASP A 392 9.85 -3.45 2.23
CA ASP A 392 10.56 -4.63 1.77
C ASP A 392 10.98 -5.54 2.91
N THR A 393 10.45 -6.79 2.95
CA THR A 393 10.79 -7.78 3.97
C THR A 393 12.26 -8.16 3.96
N SER A 394 12.89 -8.13 2.77
CA SER A 394 14.26 -8.58 2.58
C SER A 394 14.44 -10.10 2.80
N SER A 395 15.41 -10.70 2.15
CA SER A 395 15.79 -12.10 2.42
C SER A 395 16.97 -12.21 3.38
N ARG A 396 17.42 -11.09 3.95
CA ARG A 396 18.72 -10.99 4.65
C ARG A 396 18.57 -10.90 6.15
N HIS A 397 17.53 -10.22 6.64
CA HIS A 397 17.34 -9.89 8.05
C HIS A 397 15.94 -10.29 8.51
N TRP A 398 15.88 -11.21 9.46
CA TRP A 398 14.62 -11.67 10.04
C TRP A 398 13.80 -10.53 10.69
N SER A 399 14.47 -9.59 11.31
CA SER A 399 13.84 -8.40 11.89
C SER A 399 13.00 -7.61 10.89
N ARG A 400 13.43 -7.51 9.62
CA ARG A 400 12.66 -6.87 8.57
C ARG A 400 11.42 -7.70 8.18
N THR A 401 11.57 -9.02 8.06
CA THR A 401 10.42 -9.91 7.78
C THR A 401 9.38 -9.83 8.90
N ARG A 402 9.81 -9.78 10.16
CA ARG A 402 8.91 -9.57 11.30
C ARG A 402 8.18 -8.23 11.24
N ALA A 403 8.92 -7.14 11.02
CA ALA A 403 8.38 -5.80 10.98
C ALA A 403 7.50 -5.56 9.74
N TYR A 404 8.01 -5.88 8.56
CA TYR A 404 7.35 -5.49 7.30
C TYR A 404 6.47 -6.59 6.71
N GLY A 405 6.65 -7.84 7.14
CA GLY A 405 5.80 -8.98 6.81
C GLY A 405 4.77 -9.24 7.89
N VAL A 406 5.21 -9.77 9.05
CA VAL A 406 4.28 -10.25 10.10
C VAL A 406 3.43 -9.14 10.70
N ASN A 407 4.03 -8.01 11.12
CA ASN A 407 3.26 -6.87 11.65
C ASN A 407 2.24 -6.37 10.64
N THR A 408 2.68 -6.07 9.41
CA THR A 408 1.81 -5.47 8.41
C THR A 408 0.70 -6.43 7.95
N LEU A 409 0.99 -7.73 7.85
CA LEU A 409 -0.01 -8.75 7.62
C LEU A 409 -1.07 -8.72 8.72
N ALA A 410 -0.65 -8.83 9.98
CA ALA A 410 -1.57 -8.89 11.12
C ALA A 410 -2.50 -7.68 11.20
N PHE A 411 -1.96 -6.48 11.02
CA PHE A 411 -2.70 -5.24 11.22
C PHE A 411 -3.51 -4.79 10.00
N ARG A 412 -3.19 -5.29 8.81
CA ARG A 412 -3.93 -4.96 7.59
C ARG A 412 -4.74 -6.11 6.99
N LEU A 413 -4.66 -7.31 7.56
CA LEU A 413 -5.45 -8.44 7.07
C LEU A 413 -6.98 -8.20 7.17
N CYS A 414 -7.41 -7.30 8.04
CA CYS A 414 -8.80 -6.83 8.08
C CYS A 414 -9.25 -6.11 6.79
N GLN A 415 -8.32 -5.57 6.00
CA GLN A 415 -8.57 -4.92 4.72
C GLN A 415 -8.67 -5.93 3.55
N ASN A 416 -8.19 -7.16 3.77
CA ASN A 416 -8.21 -8.20 2.74
C ASN A 416 -9.66 -8.53 2.33
N ASP A 417 -9.95 -8.58 1.04
CA ASP A 417 -11.29 -8.75 0.47
C ASP A 417 -12.29 -7.60 0.79
N ALA A 418 -11.87 -6.61 1.55
CA ALA A 418 -12.68 -5.43 1.84
C ALA A 418 -12.30 -4.23 0.94
N PHE A 419 -11.02 -4.07 0.66
CA PHE A 419 -10.49 -3.02 -0.22
C PHE A 419 -9.86 -3.60 -1.48
N TYR A 420 -9.01 -4.60 -1.32
CA TYR A 420 -8.18 -5.30 -2.29
C TYR A 420 -7.69 -6.62 -1.68
N LYS A 421 -6.84 -7.37 -2.37
CA LYS A 421 -6.00 -8.39 -1.73
C LYS A 421 -4.76 -7.72 -1.16
N ILE A 422 -4.42 -8.01 0.11
CA ILE A 422 -3.21 -7.46 0.72
C ILE A 422 -2.00 -8.33 0.38
N ASP A 423 -0.92 -7.72 -0.09
CA ASP A 423 0.37 -8.36 -0.34
C ASP A 423 1.34 -8.01 0.80
N ALA A 424 1.68 -8.98 1.62
CA ALA A 424 2.63 -8.82 2.72
C ALA A 424 4.09 -9.14 2.30
N ASP A 425 4.37 -9.07 1.00
CA ASP A 425 5.67 -9.28 0.38
C ASP A 425 6.12 -10.74 0.28
N CYS A 426 7.35 -10.92 -0.17
CA CYS A 426 7.91 -12.22 -0.50
C CYS A 426 8.42 -12.99 0.71
N VAL A 427 8.34 -14.31 0.60
CA VAL A 427 9.21 -15.21 1.36
C VAL A 427 10.56 -15.27 0.64
N GLY A 428 11.56 -14.61 1.19
CA GLY A 428 12.89 -14.53 0.59
C GLY A 428 13.82 -15.65 1.07
N LEU A 429 14.43 -16.38 0.15
CA LEU A 429 15.37 -17.47 0.44
C LEU A 429 16.74 -17.19 -0.18
N LEU A 430 17.72 -16.89 0.68
CA LEU A 430 19.13 -16.69 0.33
C LEU A 430 20.02 -17.64 1.12
N PRO A 431 21.12 -18.17 0.52
CA PRO A 431 22.07 -19.02 1.24
C PRO A 431 22.65 -18.32 2.46
N GLY A 432 22.58 -18.98 3.62
CA GLY A 432 23.24 -18.53 4.85
C GLY A 432 22.71 -17.21 5.44
N LYS A 433 21.47 -16.81 5.08
CA LYS A 433 20.81 -15.62 5.63
C LYS A 433 19.76 -16.01 6.68
N ILE A 434 18.48 -15.76 6.45
CA ILE A 434 17.43 -16.14 7.39
C ILE A 434 17.35 -17.68 7.47
N SER A 435 17.31 -18.22 8.68
CA SER A 435 17.22 -19.67 8.89
C SER A 435 15.94 -20.24 8.28
N TRP A 436 16.00 -21.48 7.79
CA TRP A 436 14.82 -22.13 7.23
C TRP A 436 13.70 -22.31 8.26
N SER A 437 14.04 -22.54 9.53
CA SER A 437 13.05 -22.66 10.61
C SER A 437 12.19 -21.41 10.76
N LEU A 438 12.76 -20.23 10.60
CA LEU A 438 12.04 -18.95 10.63
C LEU A 438 11.26 -18.70 9.34
N ASN A 439 11.93 -18.83 8.18
CA ASN A 439 11.28 -18.64 6.88
C ASN A 439 10.13 -19.63 6.64
N ARG A 440 10.23 -20.86 7.14
CA ARG A 440 9.14 -21.85 7.05
C ARG A 440 7.88 -21.40 7.79
N GLN A 441 8.03 -20.81 8.98
CA GLN A 441 6.87 -20.29 9.73
C GLN A 441 6.20 -19.15 8.97
N TRP A 442 6.99 -18.21 8.42
CA TRP A 442 6.48 -17.13 7.60
C TRP A 442 5.79 -17.65 6.33
N LEU A 443 6.39 -18.61 5.63
CA LEU A 443 5.81 -19.25 4.45
C LEU A 443 4.44 -19.89 4.77
N VAL A 444 4.35 -20.62 5.86
CA VAL A 444 3.11 -21.32 6.25
C VAL A 444 2.02 -20.32 6.62
N LEU A 445 2.34 -19.30 7.42
CA LEU A 445 1.38 -18.26 7.78
C LEU A 445 0.87 -17.53 6.53
N LEU A 446 1.77 -17.10 5.65
CA LEU A 446 1.40 -16.36 4.45
C LEU A 446 0.54 -17.21 3.51
N ALA A 447 0.91 -18.49 3.29
CA ALA A 447 0.17 -19.41 2.43
C ALA A 447 -1.25 -19.73 2.92
N GLU A 448 -1.50 -19.57 4.22
CA GLU A 448 -2.78 -19.90 4.85
C GLU A 448 -3.56 -18.65 5.31
N SER A 449 -3.01 -17.46 5.13
CA SER A 449 -3.64 -16.20 5.60
C SER A 449 -4.79 -15.71 4.72
N GLY A 450 -4.94 -16.26 3.50
CA GLY A 450 -5.88 -15.76 2.50
C GLY A 450 -5.37 -14.55 1.70
N SER A 451 -4.09 -14.18 1.90
CA SER A 451 -3.39 -13.15 1.13
C SER A 451 -2.60 -13.72 -0.05
N PRO A 452 -2.17 -12.92 -1.04
CA PRO A 452 -1.19 -13.31 -2.04
C PRO A 452 0.08 -13.91 -1.44
N LEU A 453 0.69 -14.86 -2.14
CA LEU A 453 1.95 -15.49 -1.77
C LEU A 453 2.97 -15.31 -2.88
N PHE A 454 4.03 -14.56 -2.62
CA PHE A 454 5.19 -14.50 -3.50
C PHE A 454 6.44 -15.05 -2.83
N ILE A 455 7.29 -15.71 -3.61
CA ILE A 455 8.61 -16.17 -3.16
C ILE A 455 9.70 -15.49 -3.97
N SER A 456 10.88 -15.29 -3.34
CA SER A 456 12.07 -14.79 -4.01
C SER A 456 13.25 -15.70 -3.64
N VAL A 457 13.68 -16.57 -4.54
CA VAL A 457 14.51 -17.72 -4.21
C VAL A 457 15.83 -17.72 -4.98
N HIS A 458 16.94 -17.67 -4.27
CA HIS A 458 18.25 -17.97 -4.87
C HIS A 458 18.38 -19.49 -5.08
N PRO A 459 18.82 -19.97 -6.26
CA PRO A 459 18.88 -21.40 -6.55
C PRO A 459 19.66 -22.24 -5.53
N GLU A 460 20.76 -21.70 -5.00
CA GLU A 460 21.60 -22.39 -4.00
C GLU A 460 20.94 -22.50 -2.62
N ALA A 461 19.85 -21.79 -2.36
CA ALA A 461 19.09 -21.93 -1.11
C ALA A 461 18.12 -23.12 -1.13
N LEU A 462 17.94 -23.78 -2.29
CA LEU A 462 16.99 -24.87 -2.47
C LEU A 462 17.58 -26.22 -2.08
N ASN A 463 16.79 -26.96 -1.31
CA ASN A 463 16.95 -28.41 -1.11
C ASN A 463 15.58 -29.09 -1.23
N GLU A 464 15.50 -30.40 -1.12
CA GLU A 464 14.27 -31.16 -1.30
C GLU A 464 13.20 -30.83 -0.23
N GLU A 465 13.60 -30.57 1.01
CA GLU A 465 12.69 -30.15 2.09
C GLU A 465 12.04 -28.81 1.75
N ILE A 466 12.83 -27.81 1.35
CA ILE A 466 12.37 -26.48 1.00
C ILE A 466 11.45 -26.53 -0.21
N LYS A 467 11.83 -27.29 -1.26
CA LYS A 467 10.98 -27.48 -2.46
C LYS A 467 9.63 -28.09 -2.10
N ALA A 468 9.62 -29.14 -1.28
CA ALA A 468 8.38 -29.78 -0.83
C ALA A 468 7.48 -28.79 -0.07
N ALA A 469 8.03 -27.95 0.82
CA ALA A 469 7.30 -26.95 1.55
C ALA A 469 6.74 -25.84 0.64
N LEU A 470 7.53 -25.37 -0.33
CA LEU A 470 7.09 -24.38 -1.31
C LEU A 470 5.97 -24.94 -2.21
N THR A 471 6.08 -26.20 -2.66
CA THR A 471 5.02 -26.88 -3.44
C THR A 471 3.73 -26.96 -2.62
N GLN A 472 3.81 -27.33 -1.35
CA GLN A 472 2.64 -27.37 -0.47
C GLN A 472 2.02 -25.98 -0.29
N ALA A 473 2.83 -24.94 -0.07
CA ALA A 473 2.39 -23.56 0.07
C ALA A 473 1.70 -23.06 -1.21
N PHE A 474 2.25 -23.35 -2.37
CA PHE A 474 1.65 -23.01 -3.67
C PHE A 474 0.31 -23.71 -3.89
N SER A 475 0.22 -25.00 -3.57
CA SER A 475 -1.05 -25.74 -3.69
C SER A 475 -2.14 -25.17 -2.77
N ARG A 476 -1.78 -24.70 -1.58
CA ARG A 476 -2.72 -24.05 -0.65
C ARG A 476 -3.17 -22.68 -1.15
N ASN A 477 -2.23 -21.87 -1.62
CA ASN A 477 -2.53 -20.50 -2.05
C ASN A 477 -3.17 -20.45 -3.46
N ALA A 478 -3.11 -21.55 -4.24
CA ALA A 478 -3.78 -21.63 -5.54
C ALA A 478 -5.30 -21.65 -5.44
N VAL A 479 -5.84 -21.95 -4.27
CA VAL A 479 -7.28 -22.00 -4.00
C VAL A 479 -7.71 -20.89 -3.03
N GLN A 480 -8.95 -20.44 -3.18
CA GLN A 480 -9.52 -19.43 -2.27
C GLN A 480 -9.57 -19.99 -0.85
N THR A 481 -9.07 -19.22 0.11
CA THR A 481 -9.12 -19.52 1.54
C THR A 481 -9.68 -18.32 2.32
N ASP A 482 -10.29 -18.59 3.47
CA ASP A 482 -10.70 -17.52 4.39
C ASP A 482 -9.46 -16.81 4.97
N ALA A 483 -9.63 -15.53 5.27
CA ALA A 483 -8.57 -14.79 5.93
C ALA A 483 -8.31 -15.33 7.34
N ALA A 484 -7.03 -15.50 7.69
CA ALA A 484 -6.64 -15.80 9.07
C ALA A 484 -6.97 -14.65 10.01
N GLU A 485 -7.01 -14.92 11.32
CA GLU A 485 -7.23 -13.91 12.35
C GLU A 485 -6.09 -13.91 13.36
N PRO A 486 -5.39 -12.77 13.59
CA PRO A 486 -4.40 -12.65 14.66
C PRO A 486 -5.09 -12.54 16.02
N LEU A 487 -4.91 -13.53 16.90
CA LEU A 487 -5.67 -13.63 18.16
C LEU A 487 -5.12 -12.73 19.28
N ASP A 488 -3.81 -12.43 19.23
CA ASP A 488 -3.13 -11.64 20.26
C ASP A 488 -2.75 -10.22 19.80
N TRP A 489 -3.25 -9.74 18.65
CA TRP A 489 -2.87 -8.46 18.05
C TRP A 489 -3.25 -7.21 18.88
N LEU A 490 -4.22 -7.31 19.80
CA LEU A 490 -4.53 -6.21 20.72
C LEU A 490 -3.38 -5.85 21.67
N TYR A 491 -2.45 -6.79 21.90
CA TYR A 491 -1.40 -6.66 22.90
C TYR A 491 0.00 -6.98 22.35
N ASN A 492 0.07 -7.50 21.13
CA ASN A 492 1.30 -7.93 20.50
C ASN A 492 1.37 -7.33 19.08
N ASN A 493 2.37 -6.49 18.82
CA ASN A 493 2.56 -5.90 17.50
C ASN A 493 3.20 -6.85 16.47
N GLN A 494 3.59 -8.05 16.90
CA GLN A 494 4.03 -9.16 16.04
C GLN A 494 3.31 -10.44 16.47
N PRO A 495 2.01 -10.56 16.17
CA PRO A 495 1.16 -11.63 16.67
C PRO A 495 1.71 -13.01 16.40
N GLN A 496 1.72 -13.84 17.44
CA GLN A 496 2.19 -15.23 17.40
C GLN A 496 1.02 -16.23 17.41
N ALA A 497 -0.11 -15.86 18.00
CA ALA A 497 -1.30 -16.68 18.04
C ALA A 497 -2.27 -16.30 16.90
N TRP A 498 -2.64 -17.29 16.10
CA TRP A 498 -3.49 -17.09 14.93
C TRP A 498 -4.60 -18.12 14.85
N LEU A 499 -5.78 -17.71 14.39
CA LEU A 499 -6.82 -18.61 13.94
C LEU A 499 -6.70 -18.79 12.43
N VAL A 500 -6.40 -20.00 11.98
CA VAL A 500 -6.17 -20.31 10.57
C VAL A 500 -7.06 -21.49 10.19
N ASN A 501 -7.95 -21.31 9.22
CA ASN A 501 -8.92 -22.34 8.80
C ASN A 501 -9.69 -22.95 10.00
N GLY A 502 -10.09 -22.12 10.96
CA GLY A 502 -10.80 -22.53 12.16
C GLY A 502 -9.96 -23.23 13.24
N GLN A 503 -8.63 -23.31 13.05
CA GLN A 503 -7.70 -23.93 14.00
C GLN A 503 -6.75 -22.90 14.59
N LYS A 504 -6.60 -22.91 15.92
CA LYS A 504 -5.58 -22.10 16.59
C LYS A 504 -4.20 -22.64 16.25
N ARG A 505 -3.32 -21.74 15.83
CA ARG A 505 -1.89 -22.01 15.58
C ARG A 505 -1.04 -21.00 16.34
N GLU A 506 0.13 -21.44 16.74
CA GLU A 506 1.13 -20.62 17.39
C GLU A 506 2.42 -20.66 16.58
N TYR A 507 3.01 -19.47 16.37
CA TYR A 507 4.28 -19.27 15.68
C TYR A 507 5.28 -18.69 16.66
N ASP A 508 6.54 -19.04 16.50
CA ASP A 508 7.64 -18.50 17.29
C ASP A 508 8.43 -17.50 16.43
N PHE A 509 7.93 -16.26 16.40
CA PHE A 509 8.58 -15.16 15.69
C PHE A 509 9.63 -14.48 16.59
N VAL A 510 10.56 -15.27 17.11
CA VAL A 510 11.63 -14.77 17.99
C VAL A 510 12.50 -13.73 17.30
N GLU A 511 13.04 -12.84 18.09
CA GLU A 511 14.06 -11.90 17.65
C GLU A 511 15.42 -12.60 17.57
N GLU A 512 16.02 -12.67 16.37
CA GLU A 512 17.39 -13.12 16.26
C GLU A 512 18.32 -12.08 16.89
N TYR A 513 19.17 -12.52 17.81
CA TYR A 513 20.18 -11.67 18.40
C TYR A 513 21.29 -11.39 17.37
N TYR A 514 21.43 -10.12 16.97
CA TYR A 514 22.50 -9.70 16.06
C TYR A 514 23.70 -9.16 16.86
N PRO A 515 24.82 -9.88 16.90
CA PRO A 515 26.06 -9.38 17.51
C PRO A 515 26.57 -8.08 16.85
N ALA A 516 26.19 -7.80 15.61
CA ALA A 516 26.62 -6.62 14.87
C ALA A 516 26.14 -5.28 15.46
N LEU A 517 25.08 -5.26 16.25
CA LEU A 517 24.66 -4.05 16.98
C LEU A 517 25.69 -3.62 18.04
N LEU A 518 26.53 -4.52 18.51
CA LEU A 518 27.60 -4.26 19.48
C LEU A 518 28.94 -3.88 18.81
N SER A 519 29.09 -4.09 17.50
CA SER A 519 30.35 -3.86 16.78
C SER A 519 30.49 -2.47 16.15
N GLY A 520 29.49 -1.61 16.24
CA GLY A 520 29.53 -0.24 15.69
C GLY A 520 29.68 -0.15 14.17
N SER A 521 29.52 -1.25 13.44
CA SER A 521 29.58 -1.24 11.98
C SER A 521 28.20 -0.87 11.40
N THR A 522 28.01 0.38 11.09
CA THR A 522 26.99 0.81 10.13
C THR A 522 27.31 0.22 8.77
N GLN A 523 26.82 -0.96 8.46
CA GLN A 523 26.84 -1.43 7.08
C GLN A 523 25.69 -0.75 6.35
N ASN A 524 26.05 0.10 5.41
CA ASN A 524 25.17 0.75 4.46
C ASN A 524 24.29 -0.28 3.72
N TYR A 525 23.03 0.07 3.57
CA TYR A 525 21.98 -0.61 2.80
C TYR A 525 22.28 -0.61 1.31
#